data_501d801eabd2f0828c996b1da05fedd9
#
_entry.id   501d801eabd2f0828c996b1da05fedd9
#
_cell.length_a   1.000
_cell.length_b   1.000
_cell.length_c   1.000
_cell.angle_alpha   90.00
_cell.angle_beta   90.00
_cell.angle_gamma   90.00
#
_symmetry.space_group_name_H-M   'P 1'
#
loop_
_entity.id
_entity.type
_entity.pdbx_description
1 polymer ?
#
loop_
_entity_poly.entity_id
_entity_poly.type
_entity_poly.pdbx_seq_one_letter_code
_entity_poly.pdbx_strand_id
1 'polypeptide(L)'
;MHLENLVVDAADPARLGRFWEAALGGERLTDGADGFETRVAVPGGPVLDVCFQPVAGTPTPSPRLHLDLRGGLEQEAVVERLLALGARHLDVGQGDVPWIVLADPEGNPFCVLEERAVDAVSGPVSALPLDSADPDRDAAFWGWLTGWADVPGLAPRTLQHPSGLGPLLELCPERGPKGPAKNRLHLDVRLDADDDPDEVAAGIVARGGRALAPLAEGLPWRLFADPSGNEVCLLPAPA
;
A
#
# COMPACT_ATOMS: atom_id res chain seq x y z
N MET A 1 7.39 -13.47 9.05
CA MET A 1 6.29 -12.55 8.68
C MET A 1 6.60 -11.86 7.36
N HIS A 2 5.58 -11.48 6.59
CA HIS A 2 5.73 -10.85 5.27
C HIS A 2 4.59 -9.88 4.97
N LEU A 3 4.85 -8.89 4.12
CA LEU A 3 3.82 -8.00 3.59
C LEU A 3 2.89 -8.82 2.68
N GLU A 4 1.59 -8.81 2.98
CA GLU A 4 0.59 -9.56 2.22
C GLU A 4 -0.39 -8.64 1.50
N ASN A 5 -1.03 -7.70 2.24
CA ASN A 5 -2.11 -6.90 1.66
C ASN A 5 -1.80 -5.41 1.61
N LEU A 6 -2.32 -4.77 0.56
CA LEU A 6 -2.69 -3.37 0.56
C LEU A 6 -4.21 -3.29 0.73
N VAL A 7 -4.65 -2.71 1.83
CA VAL A 7 -6.08 -2.57 2.14
C VAL A 7 -6.55 -1.16 1.82
N VAL A 8 -7.68 -1.05 1.14
CA VAL A 8 -8.34 0.20 0.75
C VAL A 8 -9.74 0.25 1.35
N ASP A 9 -10.00 1.26 2.17
CA ASP A 9 -11.34 1.57 2.66
C ASP A 9 -12.19 2.08 1.49
N ALA A 10 -13.28 1.44 1.16
CA ALA A 10 -14.12 1.73 -0.01
C ALA A 10 -15.59 1.95 0.37
N ALA A 11 -16.22 2.93 -0.27
CA ALA A 11 -17.67 3.10 -0.17
C ALA A 11 -18.42 2.07 -1.02
N ASP A 12 -17.83 1.66 -2.14
CA ASP A 12 -18.30 0.59 -3.02
C ASP A 12 -17.13 -0.33 -3.39
N PRO A 13 -16.81 -1.32 -2.51
CA PRO A 13 -15.69 -2.24 -2.72
C PRO A 13 -15.71 -2.96 -4.06
N ALA A 14 -16.88 -3.38 -4.52
CA ALA A 14 -17.01 -4.12 -5.77
C ALA A 14 -16.70 -3.24 -6.99
N ARG A 15 -17.15 -1.99 -6.99
CA ARG A 15 -16.85 -1.04 -8.08
C ARG A 15 -15.39 -0.65 -8.09
N LEU A 16 -14.86 -0.28 -6.91
CA LEU A 16 -13.47 0.14 -6.79
C LEU A 16 -12.51 -1.01 -7.05
N GLY A 17 -12.82 -2.21 -6.53
CA GLY A 17 -12.04 -3.42 -6.75
C GLY A 17 -11.95 -3.83 -8.21
N ARG A 18 -13.05 -3.79 -8.97
CA ARG A 18 -13.04 -4.08 -10.42
C ARG A 18 -12.21 -3.07 -11.23
N PHE A 19 -12.22 -1.81 -10.81
CA PHE A 19 -11.33 -0.80 -11.40
C PHE A 19 -9.86 -1.20 -11.21
N TRP A 20 -9.46 -1.50 -9.97
CA TRP A 20 -8.08 -1.84 -9.65
C TRP A 20 -7.65 -3.20 -10.19
N GLU A 21 -8.54 -4.21 -10.21
CA GLU A 21 -8.29 -5.49 -10.90
C GLU A 21 -7.93 -5.26 -12.38
N ALA A 22 -8.74 -4.48 -13.09
CA ALA A 22 -8.50 -4.16 -14.50
C ALA A 22 -7.26 -3.26 -14.69
N ALA A 23 -7.02 -2.32 -13.79
CA ALA A 23 -5.88 -1.41 -13.84
C ALA A 23 -4.55 -2.14 -13.66
N LEU A 24 -4.50 -3.10 -12.74
CA LEU A 24 -3.29 -3.85 -12.39
C LEU A 24 -3.13 -5.16 -13.16
N GLY A 25 -4.18 -5.63 -13.85
CA GLY A 25 -4.20 -6.95 -14.47
C GLY A 25 -4.16 -8.08 -13.43
N GLY A 26 -4.77 -7.84 -12.25
CA GLY A 26 -4.77 -8.77 -11.14
C GLY A 26 -5.69 -9.97 -11.33
N GLU A 27 -5.48 -11.01 -10.53
CA GLU A 27 -6.34 -12.18 -10.42
C GLU A 27 -7.39 -11.93 -9.33
N ARG A 28 -8.67 -12.06 -9.64
CA ARG A 28 -9.75 -11.92 -8.66
C ARG A 28 -9.74 -13.08 -7.66
N LEU A 29 -9.66 -12.75 -6.38
CA LEU A 29 -9.76 -13.73 -5.29
C LEU A 29 -11.19 -13.75 -4.72
N THR A 30 -11.76 -12.58 -4.41
CA THR A 30 -13.12 -12.45 -3.86
C THR A 30 -13.89 -11.31 -4.52
N ASP A 31 -15.22 -11.45 -4.61
CA ASP A 31 -16.18 -10.40 -5.01
C ASP A 31 -17.49 -10.68 -4.27
N GLY A 32 -17.62 -10.16 -3.06
CA GLY A 32 -18.71 -10.49 -2.15
C GLY A 32 -19.20 -9.30 -1.32
N ALA A 33 -20.14 -9.59 -0.41
CA ALA A 33 -20.72 -8.57 0.45
C ALA A 33 -19.73 -7.97 1.45
N ASP A 34 -18.71 -8.75 1.84
CA ASP A 34 -17.70 -8.36 2.83
C ASP A 34 -16.50 -7.62 2.22
N GLY A 35 -16.44 -7.52 0.88
CA GLY A 35 -15.39 -6.82 0.17
C GLY A 35 -15.04 -7.42 -1.18
N PHE A 36 -14.03 -6.84 -1.79
CA PHE A 36 -13.45 -7.30 -3.05
C PHE A 36 -11.93 -7.48 -2.86
N GLU A 37 -11.36 -8.50 -3.48
CA GLU A 37 -9.93 -8.77 -3.37
C GLU A 37 -9.36 -9.21 -4.71
N THR A 38 -8.21 -8.65 -5.07
CA THR A 38 -7.47 -8.99 -6.29
C THR A 38 -5.99 -9.17 -5.97
N ARG A 39 -5.37 -10.17 -6.59
CA ARG A 39 -3.97 -10.53 -6.41
C ARG A 39 -3.10 -10.00 -7.53
N VAL A 40 -2.00 -9.39 -7.18
CA VAL A 40 -0.92 -8.98 -8.09
C VAL A 40 0.33 -9.78 -7.75
N ALA A 41 0.76 -10.65 -8.66
CA ALA A 41 1.95 -11.47 -8.46
C ALA A 41 3.06 -11.04 -9.42
N VAL A 42 4.28 -10.93 -8.91
CA VAL A 42 5.48 -10.73 -9.72
C VAL A 42 6.19 -12.09 -9.82
N PRO A 43 6.39 -12.66 -11.00
CA PRO A 43 7.02 -13.97 -11.15
C PRO A 43 8.40 -14.03 -10.48
N GLY A 44 8.55 -14.91 -9.49
CA GLY A 44 9.78 -15.02 -8.68
C GLY A 44 9.94 -13.93 -7.60
N GLY A 45 9.03 -13.01 -7.51
CA GLY A 45 8.98 -11.92 -6.53
C GLY A 45 7.81 -12.08 -5.53
N PRO A 46 7.45 -10.99 -4.86
CA PRO A 46 6.35 -10.99 -3.91
C PRO A 46 4.98 -11.12 -4.60
N VAL A 47 4.02 -11.56 -3.80
CA VAL A 47 2.59 -11.46 -4.09
C VAL A 47 2.03 -10.34 -3.22
N LEU A 48 1.22 -9.48 -3.81
CA LEU A 48 0.51 -8.42 -3.10
C LEU A 48 -0.99 -8.56 -3.39
N ASP A 49 -1.78 -8.78 -2.36
CA ASP A 49 -3.22 -8.77 -2.45
C ASP A 49 -3.74 -7.36 -2.20
N VAL A 50 -4.64 -6.89 -3.04
CA VAL A 50 -5.28 -5.58 -2.90
C VAL A 50 -6.72 -5.81 -2.46
N CYS A 51 -6.99 -5.46 -1.21
CA CYS A 51 -8.25 -5.74 -0.53
C CYS A 51 -9.08 -4.45 -0.40
N PHE A 52 -10.31 -4.47 -0.85
CA PHE A 52 -11.26 -3.35 -0.75
C PHE A 52 -12.32 -3.71 0.28
N GLN A 53 -12.27 -3.05 1.45
CA GLN A 53 -13.20 -3.32 2.54
C GLN A 53 -14.26 -2.22 2.65
N PRO A 54 -15.52 -2.57 2.96
CA PRO A 54 -16.58 -1.60 3.09
C PRO A 54 -16.39 -0.73 4.34
N VAL A 55 -16.56 0.57 4.18
CA VAL A 55 -16.57 1.52 5.30
C VAL A 55 -17.80 2.41 5.25
N ALA A 56 -18.33 2.79 6.42
CA ALA A 56 -19.43 3.73 6.52
C ALA A 56 -18.95 5.16 6.22
N GLY A 57 -19.57 5.80 5.24
CA GLY A 57 -19.31 7.19 4.88
C GLY A 57 -18.27 7.37 3.77
N THR A 58 -18.08 8.63 3.36
CA THR A 58 -17.05 8.98 2.37
C THR A 58 -15.73 9.15 3.09
N PRO A 59 -14.71 8.33 2.79
CA PRO A 59 -13.40 8.48 3.40
C PRO A 59 -12.79 9.86 3.08
N THR A 60 -12.12 10.45 4.06
CA THR A 60 -11.48 11.75 3.89
C THR A 60 -10.21 11.60 3.05
N PRO A 61 -10.01 12.40 2.00
CA PRO A 61 -8.83 12.30 1.16
C PRO A 61 -7.64 12.99 1.83
N SER A 62 -6.75 12.24 2.38
CA SER A 62 -5.33 12.64 2.57
C SER A 62 -4.54 11.35 2.65
N PRO A 63 -4.17 10.76 1.51
CA PRO A 63 -3.48 9.50 1.52
C PRO A 63 -2.06 9.71 2.02
N ARG A 64 -1.76 9.08 3.14
CA ARG A 64 -0.39 8.91 3.63
C ARG A 64 0.30 7.72 2.98
N LEU A 65 -0.46 6.93 2.25
CA LEU A 65 -0.04 5.82 1.41
C LEU A 65 -0.78 5.93 0.08
N HIS A 66 -0.07 5.76 -1.03
CA HIS A 66 -0.69 5.68 -2.35
C HIS A 66 0.06 4.67 -3.23
N LEU A 67 -0.47 4.41 -4.42
CA LEU A 67 0.17 3.54 -5.39
C LEU A 67 0.83 4.39 -6.46
N ASP A 68 2.05 4.02 -6.81
CA ASP A 68 2.72 4.48 -8.02
C ASP A 68 2.71 3.33 -9.03
N LEU A 69 2.06 3.55 -10.17
CA LEU A 69 1.96 2.57 -11.24
C LEU A 69 3.08 2.75 -12.26
N ARG A 70 3.52 1.65 -12.79
CA ARG A 70 4.48 1.65 -13.88
C ARG A 70 3.84 2.13 -15.17
N GLY A 71 4.26 3.31 -15.65
CA GLY A 71 3.94 3.82 -16.99
C GLY A 71 5.06 3.52 -17.98
N GLY A 72 6.28 3.80 -17.56
CA GLY A 72 7.47 3.57 -18.38
C GLY A 72 7.43 4.38 -19.68
N LEU A 73 7.92 3.80 -20.77
CA LEU A 73 7.87 4.39 -22.11
C LEU A 73 6.46 4.57 -22.67
N GLU A 74 5.49 3.86 -22.12
CA GLU A 74 4.07 3.89 -22.54
C GLU A 74 3.18 4.65 -21.57
N GLN A 75 3.74 5.57 -20.78
CA GLN A 75 3.04 6.30 -19.73
C GLN A 75 1.70 6.90 -20.21
N GLU A 76 1.69 7.57 -21.36
CA GLU A 76 0.48 8.18 -21.92
C GLU A 76 -0.59 7.13 -22.25
N ALA A 77 -0.21 6.01 -22.87
CA ALA A 77 -1.14 4.92 -23.20
C ALA A 77 -1.69 4.24 -21.94
N VAL A 78 -0.87 4.10 -20.89
CA VAL A 78 -1.32 3.62 -19.58
C VAL A 78 -2.34 4.58 -18.98
N VAL A 79 -2.08 5.88 -19.01
CA VAL A 79 -3.00 6.92 -18.54
C VAL A 79 -4.32 6.87 -19.30
N GLU A 80 -4.30 6.83 -20.65
CA GLU A 80 -5.50 6.72 -21.47
C GLU A 80 -6.36 5.50 -21.12
N ARG A 81 -5.72 4.35 -20.92
CA ARG A 81 -6.39 3.11 -20.48
C ARG A 81 -7.04 3.28 -19.10
N LEU A 82 -6.36 3.90 -18.14
CA LEU A 82 -6.89 4.14 -16.79
C LEU A 82 -8.05 5.13 -16.79
N LEU A 83 -7.98 6.18 -17.62
CA LEU A 83 -9.10 7.11 -17.82
C LEU A 83 -10.32 6.41 -18.42
N ALA A 84 -10.12 5.52 -19.38
CA ALA A 84 -11.21 4.70 -19.95
C ALA A 84 -11.84 3.74 -18.93
N LEU A 85 -11.10 3.30 -17.91
CA LEU A 85 -11.62 2.51 -16.78
C LEU A 85 -12.37 3.34 -15.73
N GLY A 86 -12.26 4.67 -15.78
CA GLY A 86 -12.97 5.58 -14.87
C GLY A 86 -12.08 6.39 -13.91
N ALA A 87 -10.77 6.36 -14.09
CA ALA A 87 -9.86 7.29 -13.42
C ALA A 87 -10.08 8.74 -13.93
N ARG A 88 -9.56 9.70 -13.19
CA ARG A 88 -9.63 11.13 -13.56
C ARG A 88 -8.29 11.78 -13.28
N HIS A 89 -7.89 12.77 -14.09
CA HIS A 89 -6.77 13.63 -13.74
C HIS A 89 -7.03 14.34 -12.42
N LEU A 90 -5.99 14.46 -11.60
CA LEU A 90 -6.05 15.12 -10.31
C LEU A 90 -4.84 16.04 -10.15
N ASP A 91 -5.09 17.29 -9.77
CA ASP A 91 -4.07 18.23 -9.33
C ASP A 91 -4.02 18.22 -7.80
N VAL A 92 -2.90 17.80 -7.25
CA VAL A 92 -2.61 17.82 -5.80
C VAL A 92 -1.59 18.89 -5.43
N GLY A 93 -1.33 19.84 -6.34
CA GLY A 93 -0.36 20.89 -6.18
C GLY A 93 1.10 20.42 -6.37
N GLN A 94 1.31 19.34 -7.14
CA GLN A 94 2.62 18.73 -7.39
C GLN A 94 3.53 19.57 -8.28
N GLY A 95 2.96 20.56 -9.02
CA GLY A 95 3.69 21.40 -9.97
C GLY A 95 4.12 20.64 -11.24
N ASP A 96 5.25 21.04 -11.81
CA ASP A 96 5.82 20.41 -13.01
C ASP A 96 6.68 19.21 -12.60
N VAL A 97 6.12 18.02 -12.78
CA VAL A 97 6.74 16.72 -12.43
C VAL A 97 6.57 15.75 -13.58
N PRO A 98 7.46 14.74 -13.73
CA PRO A 98 7.40 13.80 -14.86
C PRO A 98 6.31 12.74 -14.73
N TRP A 99 5.79 12.49 -13.54
CA TRP A 99 4.68 11.56 -13.33
C TRP A 99 3.32 12.22 -13.49
N ILE A 100 2.30 11.44 -13.80
CA ILE A 100 0.93 11.91 -13.97
C ILE A 100 0.10 11.46 -12.76
N VAL A 101 -0.55 12.44 -12.10
CA VAL A 101 -1.41 12.15 -10.96
C VAL A 101 -2.85 11.95 -11.44
N LEU A 102 -3.42 10.83 -11.04
CA LEU A 102 -4.81 10.46 -11.30
C LEU A 102 -5.53 10.22 -9.97
N ALA A 103 -6.86 10.25 -10.03
CA ALA A 103 -7.74 9.76 -8.97
C ALA A 103 -8.50 8.54 -9.48
N ASP A 104 -8.65 7.53 -8.63
CA ASP A 104 -9.51 6.38 -8.88
C ASP A 104 -11.02 6.77 -8.83
N PRO A 105 -11.95 5.85 -9.10
CA PRO A 105 -13.39 6.14 -9.09
C PRO A 105 -13.94 6.70 -7.77
N GLU A 106 -13.24 6.50 -6.65
CA GLU A 106 -13.62 7.04 -5.35
C GLU A 106 -12.77 8.26 -4.91
N GLY A 107 -11.85 8.71 -5.76
CA GLY A 107 -11.05 9.91 -5.54
C GLY A 107 -9.74 9.68 -4.81
N ASN A 108 -9.28 8.44 -4.65
CA ASN A 108 -7.95 8.18 -4.12
C ASN A 108 -6.91 8.57 -5.15
N PRO A 109 -5.95 9.45 -4.81
CA PRO A 109 -4.86 9.78 -5.69
C PRO A 109 -3.88 8.60 -5.85
N PHE A 110 -3.36 8.47 -7.06
CA PHE A 110 -2.28 7.58 -7.42
C PHE A 110 -1.48 8.17 -8.58
N CYS A 111 -0.27 7.68 -8.80
CA CYS A 111 0.57 8.19 -9.88
C CYS A 111 0.77 7.14 -10.97
N VAL A 112 1.01 7.62 -12.20
CA VAL A 112 1.57 6.83 -13.29
C VAL A 112 2.94 7.39 -13.59
N LEU A 113 3.98 6.60 -13.36
CA LEU A 113 5.36 7.04 -13.44
C LEU A 113 5.88 7.04 -14.87
N GLU A 114 6.81 7.96 -15.15
CA GLU A 114 7.67 7.94 -16.33
C GLU A 114 8.60 6.71 -16.30
N GLU A 115 9.42 6.53 -17.33
CA GLU A 115 10.39 5.44 -17.37
C GLU A 115 11.48 5.62 -16.30
N ARG A 116 11.61 4.61 -15.43
CA ARG A 116 12.65 4.52 -14.39
C ARG A 116 13.32 3.16 -14.45
N ALA A 117 14.65 3.13 -14.38
CA ALA A 117 15.40 1.88 -14.44
C ALA A 117 15.04 0.91 -13.30
N VAL A 118 14.69 1.45 -12.12
CA VAL A 118 14.29 0.66 -10.96
C VAL A 118 12.96 -0.07 -11.14
N ASP A 119 12.09 0.42 -12.05
CA ASP A 119 10.76 -0.14 -12.28
C ASP A 119 10.77 -1.35 -13.23
N ALA A 120 11.91 -1.69 -13.83
CA ALA A 120 12.00 -2.77 -14.81
C ALA A 120 11.55 -4.13 -14.25
N VAL A 121 11.63 -4.32 -12.94
CA VAL A 121 11.33 -5.57 -12.22
C VAL A 121 10.15 -5.43 -11.24
N SER A 122 9.47 -4.28 -11.21
CA SER A 122 8.43 -3.99 -10.20
C SER A 122 7.09 -4.68 -10.45
N GLY A 123 6.79 -5.06 -11.69
CA GLY A 123 5.44 -5.44 -12.10
C GLY A 123 4.58 -4.19 -12.41
N PRO A 124 3.24 -4.26 -12.27
CA PRO A 124 2.36 -3.13 -12.56
C PRO A 124 2.40 -2.02 -11.49
N VAL A 125 2.73 -2.35 -10.25
CA VAL A 125 2.95 -1.40 -9.15
C VAL A 125 4.44 -1.17 -9.01
N SER A 126 4.89 0.05 -9.24
CA SER A 126 6.30 0.45 -9.11
C SER A 126 6.68 0.68 -7.66
N ALA A 127 5.85 1.43 -6.93
CA ALA A 127 6.12 1.76 -5.55
C ALA A 127 4.84 1.95 -4.73
N LEU A 128 5.02 1.88 -3.42
CA LEU A 128 4.07 2.20 -2.37
C LEU A 128 4.68 3.34 -1.53
N PRO A 129 4.52 4.62 -1.96
CA PRO A 129 4.97 5.75 -1.17
C PRO A 129 4.17 5.88 0.12
N LEU A 130 4.88 5.85 1.25
CA LEU A 130 4.33 5.93 2.61
C LEU A 130 4.90 7.14 3.32
N ASP A 131 4.03 8.05 3.77
CA ASP A 131 4.41 9.22 4.54
C ASP A 131 5.07 8.82 5.88
N SER A 132 6.23 9.41 6.14
CA SER A 132 7.07 9.13 7.29
C SER A 132 7.54 10.43 7.96
N ALA A 133 7.40 10.52 9.28
CA ALA A 133 7.96 11.61 10.07
C ALA A 133 9.50 11.48 10.25
N ASP A 134 10.01 10.26 10.10
CA ASP A 134 11.45 9.93 10.20
C ASP A 134 11.73 8.70 9.32
N PRO A 135 12.10 8.90 8.04
CA PRO A 135 12.33 7.81 7.09
C PRO A 135 13.38 6.78 7.55
N ASP A 136 14.42 7.18 8.28
CA ASP A 136 15.45 6.25 8.76
C ASP A 136 14.90 5.30 9.83
N ARG A 137 14.17 5.83 10.78
CA ARG A 137 13.47 5.05 11.83
C ARG A 137 12.42 4.12 11.21
N ASP A 138 11.61 4.65 10.33
CA ASP A 138 10.49 3.90 9.76
C ASP A 138 10.97 2.83 8.78
N ALA A 139 12.08 3.06 8.05
CA ALA A 139 12.71 2.02 7.24
C ALA A 139 13.24 0.87 8.11
N ALA A 140 13.83 1.16 9.26
CA ALA A 140 14.25 0.11 10.19
C ALA A 140 13.05 -0.67 10.77
N PHE A 141 11.93 0.01 11.02
CA PHE A 141 10.67 -0.61 11.47
C PHE A 141 10.09 -1.52 10.38
N TRP A 142 9.85 -0.99 9.19
CA TRP A 142 9.22 -1.72 8.09
C TRP A 142 10.12 -2.83 7.55
N GLY A 143 11.45 -2.61 7.49
CA GLY A 143 12.40 -3.65 7.11
C GLY A 143 12.38 -4.84 8.06
N TRP A 144 12.27 -4.59 9.37
CA TRP A 144 12.11 -5.66 10.36
C TRP A 144 10.75 -6.36 10.23
N LEU A 145 9.66 -5.59 10.04
CA LEU A 145 8.29 -6.14 10.02
C LEU A 145 7.98 -6.94 8.75
N THR A 146 8.58 -6.57 7.62
CA THR A 146 8.31 -7.22 6.32
C THR A 146 9.42 -8.16 5.86
N GLY A 147 10.61 -8.08 6.46
CA GLY A 147 11.81 -8.74 5.95
C GLY A 147 12.39 -8.08 4.69
N TRP A 148 11.89 -6.90 4.29
CA TRP A 148 12.38 -6.19 3.11
C TRP A 148 13.70 -5.49 3.38
N ALA A 149 14.57 -5.46 2.38
CA ALA A 149 15.92 -4.90 2.48
C ALA A 149 15.94 -3.45 2.00
N ASP A 150 16.78 -2.63 2.63
CA ASP A 150 17.06 -1.28 2.20
C ASP A 150 17.84 -1.28 0.88
N VAL A 151 17.38 -0.51 -0.09
CA VAL A 151 17.95 -0.42 -1.43
C VAL A 151 18.07 1.04 -1.88
N PRO A 152 18.97 1.38 -2.82
CA PRO A 152 18.97 2.68 -3.45
C PRO A 152 17.63 2.96 -4.15
N GLY A 153 17.04 4.13 -3.91
CA GLY A 153 15.78 4.57 -4.51
C GLY A 153 15.73 6.09 -4.66
N LEU A 154 14.57 6.61 -5.05
CA LEU A 154 14.34 8.05 -5.20
C LEU A 154 13.87 8.69 -3.89
N ALA A 155 13.20 7.92 -3.04
CA ALA A 155 12.85 8.36 -1.68
C ALA A 155 14.09 8.38 -0.76
N PRO A 156 14.05 9.14 0.34
CA PRO A 156 15.12 9.14 1.34
C PRO A 156 15.50 7.75 1.85
N ARG A 157 14.50 6.88 1.99
CA ARG A 157 14.68 5.46 2.29
C ARG A 157 13.72 4.63 1.45
N THR A 158 14.22 3.54 0.91
CA THR A 158 13.47 2.65 0.03
C THR A 158 13.75 1.20 0.42
N LEU A 159 12.68 0.44 0.58
CA LEU A 159 12.76 -1.01 0.88
C LEU A 159 12.26 -1.81 -0.31
N GLN A 160 12.85 -2.98 -0.52
CA GLN A 160 12.44 -3.93 -1.55
C GLN A 160 12.45 -5.35 -1.01
N HIS A 161 11.55 -6.17 -1.54
CA HIS A 161 11.53 -7.61 -1.24
C HIS A 161 12.89 -8.24 -1.52
N PRO A 162 13.38 -9.21 -0.70
CA PRO A 162 14.71 -9.81 -0.84
C PRO A 162 15.02 -10.46 -2.18
N SER A 163 14.00 -10.81 -2.98
CA SER A 163 14.20 -11.28 -4.36
C SER A 163 14.74 -10.20 -5.31
N GLY A 164 14.72 -8.92 -4.92
CA GLY A 164 15.01 -7.79 -5.81
C GLY A 164 13.94 -7.53 -6.86
N LEU A 165 12.76 -8.14 -6.71
CA LEU A 165 11.61 -8.01 -7.61
C LEU A 165 10.41 -7.43 -6.86
N GLY A 166 9.43 -6.92 -7.62
CA GLY A 166 8.20 -6.36 -7.07
C GLY A 166 8.30 -4.89 -6.71
N PRO A 167 7.23 -4.33 -6.11
CA PRO A 167 7.16 -2.93 -5.79
C PRO A 167 8.18 -2.51 -4.74
N LEU A 168 8.51 -1.23 -4.73
CA LEU A 168 9.29 -0.59 -3.69
C LEU A 168 8.36 -0.07 -2.59
N LEU A 169 8.77 -0.13 -1.32
CA LEU A 169 8.16 0.64 -0.24
C LEU A 169 9.03 1.88 0.00
N GLU A 170 8.50 3.04 -0.33
CA GLU A 170 9.21 4.30 -0.27
C GLU A 170 8.80 5.12 0.95
N LEU A 171 9.71 5.33 1.90
CA LEU A 171 9.47 6.15 3.08
C LEU A 171 9.71 7.62 2.73
N CYS A 172 8.62 8.35 2.49
CA CYS A 172 8.62 9.73 2.03
C CYS A 172 8.42 10.70 3.20
N PRO A 173 9.13 11.85 3.25
CA PRO A 173 8.89 12.85 4.29
C PRO A 173 7.44 13.31 4.28
N GLU A 174 6.76 13.20 5.43
CA GLU A 174 5.38 13.63 5.57
C GLU A 174 5.24 15.15 5.42
N ARG A 175 4.14 15.61 4.81
CA ARG A 175 3.83 17.05 4.68
C ARG A 175 3.38 17.67 6.03
N GLY A 176 3.04 16.83 6.98
CA GLY A 176 2.58 17.23 8.31
C GLY A 176 2.24 16.01 9.16
N PRO A 177 2.16 16.16 10.49
CA PRO A 177 1.94 15.05 11.39
C PRO A 177 0.59 14.37 11.14
N LYS A 178 0.57 13.04 11.34
CA LYS A 178 -0.65 12.24 11.26
C LYS A 178 -1.75 12.78 12.17
N GLY A 179 -2.89 13.11 11.57
CA GLY A 179 -4.10 13.48 12.31
C GLY A 179 -4.78 12.27 12.97
N PRO A 180 -5.91 12.49 13.69
CA PRO A 180 -6.64 11.41 14.38
C PRO A 180 -7.43 10.49 13.45
N ALA A 181 -7.68 10.90 12.20
CA ALA A 181 -8.45 10.10 11.25
C ALA A 181 -7.68 8.85 10.81
N LYS A 182 -8.39 7.73 10.66
CA LYS A 182 -7.82 6.51 10.07
C LYS A 182 -7.36 6.78 8.64
N ASN A 183 -6.21 6.23 8.26
CA ASN A 183 -5.76 6.22 6.88
C ASN A 183 -6.73 5.41 6.02
N ARG A 184 -7.00 5.90 4.83
CA ARG A 184 -7.85 5.20 3.87
C ARG A 184 -7.17 3.97 3.29
N LEU A 185 -5.86 4.02 3.13
CA LEU A 185 -5.02 2.91 2.70
C LEU A 185 -4.09 2.52 3.84
N HIS A 186 -3.91 1.22 4.05
CA HIS A 186 -2.93 0.68 4.99
C HIS A 186 -2.38 -0.65 4.49
N LEU A 187 -1.30 -1.08 5.11
CA LEU A 187 -0.63 -2.34 4.79
C LEU A 187 -0.94 -3.39 5.86
N ASP A 188 -1.09 -4.63 5.42
CA ASP A 188 -1.22 -5.77 6.32
C ASP A 188 0.01 -6.66 6.20
N VAL A 189 0.49 -7.11 7.34
CA VAL A 189 1.60 -8.06 7.46
C VAL A 189 1.07 -9.36 8.02
N ARG A 190 1.37 -10.46 7.35
CA ARG A 190 1.01 -11.80 7.82
C ARG A 190 2.13 -12.42 8.62
N LEU A 191 1.78 -13.05 9.72
CA LEU A 191 2.66 -13.91 10.47
C LEU A 191 2.97 -15.19 9.68
N ASP A 192 4.20 -15.65 9.74
CA ASP A 192 4.58 -16.98 9.29
C ASP A 192 4.25 -18.02 10.39
N ALA A 193 4.26 -19.31 10.04
CA ALA A 193 3.84 -20.37 10.95
C ALA A 193 4.66 -20.45 12.25
N ASP A 194 5.92 -20.01 12.19
CA ASP A 194 6.86 -20.04 13.34
C ASP A 194 6.88 -18.72 14.14
N ASP A 195 6.10 -17.69 13.72
CA ASP A 195 6.05 -16.42 14.43
C ASP A 195 5.14 -16.52 15.66
N ASP A 196 5.61 -16.00 16.81
CA ASP A 196 4.77 -15.80 17.99
C ASP A 196 4.07 -14.42 17.92
N PRO A 197 2.71 -14.38 17.87
CA PRO A 197 1.96 -13.14 17.75
C PRO A 197 2.21 -12.13 18.88
N ASP A 198 2.51 -12.58 20.09
CA ASP A 198 2.75 -11.72 21.23
C ASP A 198 4.18 -11.16 21.23
N GLU A 199 5.16 -11.96 20.79
CA GLU A 199 6.52 -11.49 20.57
C GLU A 199 6.60 -10.45 19.45
N VAL A 200 5.89 -10.69 18.33
CA VAL A 200 5.82 -9.71 17.22
C VAL A 200 5.13 -8.43 17.67
N ALA A 201 4.01 -8.53 18.40
CA ALA A 201 3.32 -7.35 18.94
C ALA A 201 4.22 -6.55 19.88
N ALA A 202 4.96 -7.20 20.77
CA ALA A 202 5.95 -6.58 21.63
C ALA A 202 7.09 -5.93 20.83
N GLY A 203 7.53 -6.59 19.76
CA GLY A 203 8.54 -6.12 18.82
C GLY A 203 8.12 -4.83 18.08
N ILE A 204 6.86 -4.72 17.68
CA ILE A 204 6.27 -3.51 17.08
C ILE A 204 6.37 -2.35 18.08
N VAL A 205 5.93 -2.57 19.31
CA VAL A 205 5.95 -1.51 20.36
C VAL A 205 7.39 -1.11 20.70
N ALA A 206 8.29 -2.06 20.85
CA ALA A 206 9.70 -1.79 21.14
C ALA A 206 10.41 -0.96 20.07
N ARG A 207 9.90 -0.97 18.81
CA ARG A 207 10.42 -0.17 17.69
C ARG A 207 9.65 1.12 17.43
N GLY A 208 8.87 1.57 18.40
CA GLY A 208 8.17 2.85 18.36
C GLY A 208 6.77 2.80 17.75
N GLY A 209 6.30 1.65 17.30
CA GLY A 209 4.90 1.44 16.96
C GLY A 209 4.01 1.39 18.20
N ARG A 210 2.71 1.37 18.02
CA ARG A 210 1.75 1.30 19.14
C ARG A 210 0.54 0.45 18.77
N ALA A 211 0.02 -0.31 19.74
CA ALA A 211 -1.23 -1.01 19.57
C ALA A 211 -2.41 -0.01 19.47
N LEU A 212 -3.34 -0.30 18.59
CA LEU A 212 -4.58 0.45 18.44
C LEU A 212 -5.76 -0.39 18.95
N ALA A 213 -6.85 0.27 19.31
CA ALA A 213 -8.08 -0.43 19.64
C ALA A 213 -8.61 -1.18 18.41
N PRO A 214 -9.13 -2.41 18.57
CA PRO A 214 -9.72 -3.13 17.44
C PRO A 214 -10.92 -2.38 16.89
N LEU A 215 -11.11 -2.40 15.57
CA LEU A 215 -12.24 -1.76 14.89
C LEU A 215 -13.58 -2.47 15.19
N ALA A 216 -13.54 -3.76 15.53
CA ALA A 216 -14.67 -4.57 15.97
C ALA A 216 -14.18 -5.69 16.89
N GLU A 217 -15.10 -6.22 17.73
CA GLU A 217 -14.81 -7.39 18.56
C GLU A 217 -14.68 -8.66 17.69
N GLY A 218 -13.76 -9.54 18.08
CA GLY A 218 -13.60 -10.86 17.46
C GLY A 218 -12.87 -10.87 16.12
N LEU A 219 -12.23 -9.76 15.72
CA LEU A 219 -11.37 -9.77 14.54
C LEU A 219 -10.15 -10.68 14.76
N PRO A 220 -9.78 -11.51 13.78
CA PRO A 220 -8.64 -12.41 13.91
C PRO A 220 -7.29 -11.70 13.83
N TRP A 221 -7.25 -10.45 13.38
CA TRP A 221 -6.04 -9.65 13.27
C TRP A 221 -5.94 -8.59 14.37
N ARG A 222 -4.72 -8.12 14.60
CA ARG A 222 -4.43 -7.05 15.57
C ARG A 222 -4.06 -5.77 14.81
N LEU A 223 -4.55 -4.65 15.30
CA LEU A 223 -4.32 -3.33 14.70
C LEU A 223 -3.23 -2.57 15.45
N PHE A 224 -2.27 -2.04 14.71
CA PHE A 224 -1.18 -1.21 15.21
C PHE A 224 -1.06 0.07 14.39
N ALA A 225 -0.26 1.00 14.90
CA ALA A 225 0.32 2.08 14.12
C ALA A 225 1.83 1.91 14.05
N ASP A 226 2.41 2.25 12.92
CA ASP A 226 3.85 2.40 12.76
C ASP A 226 4.37 3.61 13.59
N PRO A 227 5.68 3.85 13.68
CA PRO A 227 6.19 4.97 14.45
C PRO A 227 5.77 6.35 13.96
N SER A 228 5.33 6.49 12.71
CA SER A 228 4.76 7.72 12.12
C SER A 228 3.23 7.79 12.19
N GLY A 229 2.59 6.78 12.79
CA GLY A 229 1.16 6.73 13.04
C GLY A 229 0.34 6.11 11.92
N ASN A 230 0.93 5.55 10.87
CA ASN A 230 0.20 4.85 9.82
C ASN A 230 -0.29 3.51 10.35
N GLU A 231 -1.55 3.18 10.06
CA GLU A 231 -2.15 1.92 10.48
C GLU A 231 -1.49 0.74 9.77
N VAL A 232 -1.32 -0.34 10.51
CA VAL A 232 -0.88 -1.64 10.01
C VAL A 232 -1.63 -2.75 10.74
N CYS A 233 -2.14 -3.74 10.00
CA CYS A 233 -2.72 -4.93 10.61
C CYS A 233 -1.68 -6.06 10.67
N LEU A 234 -1.68 -6.77 11.78
CA LEU A 234 -0.93 -8.00 11.97
C LEU A 234 -1.91 -9.17 11.84
N LEU A 235 -1.83 -9.86 10.70
CA LEU A 235 -2.69 -10.99 10.37
C LEU A 235 -2.14 -12.27 11.03
N PRO A 236 -3.02 -13.20 11.45
CA PRO A 236 -2.57 -14.46 12.01
C PRO A 236 -1.82 -15.30 10.96
N ALA A 237 -1.00 -16.25 11.41
CA ALA A 237 -0.40 -17.24 10.52
C ALA A 237 -1.49 -18.00 9.75
N PRO A 238 -1.19 -18.50 8.54
CA PRO A 238 -2.10 -19.41 7.83
C PRO A 238 -2.41 -20.65 8.66
N ALA A 239 -3.68 -21.11 8.59
CA ALA A 239 -4.14 -22.29 9.30
C ALA A 239 -3.54 -23.59 8.72
#